data_5e20dc840a9dc960087157bdfc2b2888
#
_entry.id   5e20dc840a9dc960087157bdfc2b2888
#
_cell.length_a   1.000
_cell.length_b   1.000
_cell.length_c   1.000
_cell.angle_alpha   90.00
_cell.angle_beta   90.00
_cell.angle_gamma   90.00
#
_symmetry.space_group_name_H-M   'P 1'
#
loop_
_entity.id
_entity.type
_entity.pdbx_description
1 polymer ?
#
loop_
_entity_poly.entity_id
_entity_poly.type
_entity_poly.pdbx_seq_one_letter_code
_entity_poly.pdbx_strand_id
1 'polypeptide(L)'
;RNQYGKAQYLPVDENHPLEPTDINGVNAIAGEKYHLMYDKVYGIKAVSLRMTNTFGPRHQMKHSRQGVLNWFIRLLMDKKTIGLMGGGKQIRDINYIDDVVSALEIAGASKEADGEVYNLGGNPLSLADFVEKVTKALGFGKWESTQFPDDRKAIEVGDYIADISKIKKQLSWEPKISVDEGINKTIEYYIKNQKHYL
;
A
#
# COMPACT_ATOMS: atom_id res chain seq x y z
N ARG A 1 -5.72 -2.84 2.74
CA ARG A 1 -5.61 -2.91 4.21
C ARG A 1 -6.75 -2.20 4.96
N ASN A 2 -7.37 -1.17 4.40
CA ASN A 2 -8.40 -0.36 5.09
C ASN A 2 -9.62 -1.17 5.53
N GLN A 3 -9.88 -2.29 4.89
CA GLN A 3 -11.00 -3.19 5.25
C GLN A 3 -10.80 -3.91 6.60
N TYR A 4 -9.56 -4.03 7.09
CA TYR A 4 -9.28 -4.64 8.39
C TYR A 4 -9.51 -3.65 9.57
N GLY A 5 -9.41 -2.33 9.32
CA GLY A 5 -9.43 -1.32 10.36
C GLY A 5 -8.19 -1.38 11.24
N LYS A 6 -8.36 -1.27 12.55
CA LYS A 6 -7.27 -1.43 13.52
C LYS A 6 -6.92 -2.89 13.67
N ALA A 7 -5.64 -3.22 13.51
CA ALA A 7 -5.18 -4.59 13.67
C ALA A 7 -5.40 -5.10 15.11
N GLN A 8 -6.08 -6.24 15.25
CA GLN A 8 -6.26 -6.92 16.53
C GLN A 8 -5.05 -7.83 16.86
N TYR A 9 -4.32 -8.25 15.82
CA TYR A 9 -3.05 -8.97 15.92
C TYR A 9 -2.18 -8.69 14.69
N LEU A 10 -0.88 -8.90 14.82
CA LEU A 10 0.11 -8.74 13.75
C LEU A 10 1.01 -9.98 13.68
N PRO A 11 1.39 -10.42 12.46
CA PRO A 11 0.94 -9.91 11.18
C PRO A 11 -0.53 -10.26 10.91
N VAL A 12 -1.22 -9.43 10.10
CA VAL A 12 -2.64 -9.60 9.73
C VAL A 12 -2.77 -10.63 8.62
N ASP A 13 -3.46 -11.73 8.86
CA ASP A 13 -3.81 -12.72 7.84
C ASP A 13 -5.19 -12.47 7.21
N GLU A 14 -5.60 -13.31 6.26
CA GLU A 14 -6.89 -13.18 5.56
C GLU A 14 -8.10 -13.52 6.43
N ASN A 15 -7.91 -14.19 7.59
CA ASN A 15 -8.96 -14.54 8.56
C ASN A 15 -9.19 -13.43 9.58
N HIS A 16 -8.33 -12.41 9.63
CA HIS A 16 -8.50 -11.28 10.53
C HIS A 16 -9.88 -10.61 10.31
N PRO A 17 -10.59 -10.20 11.38
CA PRO A 17 -11.87 -9.50 11.27
C PRO A 17 -11.80 -8.29 10.35
N LEU A 18 -12.88 -8.05 9.62
CA LEU A 18 -13.04 -6.90 8.73
C LEU A 18 -13.86 -5.83 9.43
N GLU A 19 -13.18 -4.90 10.11
CA GLU A 19 -13.77 -3.83 10.93
C GLU A 19 -13.28 -2.45 10.46
N PRO A 20 -13.72 -2.01 9.24
CA PRO A 20 -13.23 -0.80 8.63
C PRO A 20 -13.56 0.44 9.45
N THR A 21 -12.63 1.39 9.52
CA THR A 21 -12.80 2.68 10.20
C THR A 21 -13.16 3.82 9.24
N ASP A 22 -13.22 3.53 7.94
CA ASP A 22 -13.57 4.52 6.92
C ASP A 22 -14.42 3.90 5.79
N ILE A 23 -15.03 4.78 4.98
CA ILE A 23 -15.89 4.38 3.86
C ILE A 23 -15.14 3.62 2.76
N ASN A 24 -13.82 3.84 2.61
CA ASN A 24 -13.03 3.13 1.60
C ASN A 24 -12.90 1.66 2.00
N GLY A 25 -12.71 1.39 3.30
CA GLY A 25 -12.69 0.02 3.82
C GLY A 25 -14.03 -0.70 3.61
N VAL A 26 -15.15 -0.02 3.90
CA VAL A 26 -16.49 -0.57 3.64
C VAL A 26 -16.68 -0.90 2.15
N ASN A 27 -16.33 0.03 1.26
CA ASN A 27 -16.44 -0.19 -0.18
C ASN A 27 -15.53 -1.34 -0.67
N ALA A 28 -14.31 -1.46 -0.11
CA ALA A 28 -13.40 -2.55 -0.44
C ALA A 28 -13.99 -3.92 -0.05
N ILE A 29 -14.61 -4.02 1.15
CA ILE A 29 -15.31 -5.24 1.59
C ILE A 29 -16.47 -5.56 0.64
N ALA A 30 -17.29 -4.58 0.32
CA ALA A 30 -18.44 -4.79 -0.58
C ALA A 30 -17.96 -5.28 -1.95
N GLY A 31 -16.96 -4.63 -2.55
CA GLY A 31 -16.38 -5.05 -3.83
C GLY A 31 -15.84 -6.48 -3.79
N GLU A 32 -15.07 -6.84 -2.76
CA GLU A 32 -14.57 -8.20 -2.57
C GLU A 32 -15.72 -9.22 -2.51
N LYS A 33 -16.74 -8.94 -1.69
CA LYS A 33 -17.90 -9.84 -1.55
C LYS A 33 -18.69 -10.01 -2.85
N TYR A 34 -18.84 -8.93 -3.65
CA TYR A 34 -19.45 -9.05 -4.97
C TYR A 34 -18.67 -10.00 -5.88
N HIS A 35 -17.37 -9.83 -6.01
CA HIS A 35 -16.54 -10.68 -6.89
C HIS A 35 -16.60 -12.15 -6.46
N LEU A 36 -16.42 -12.43 -5.17
CA LEU A 36 -16.48 -13.82 -4.65
C LEU A 36 -17.87 -14.43 -4.79
N MET A 37 -18.93 -13.64 -4.65
CA MET A 37 -20.29 -14.10 -4.89
C MET A 37 -20.51 -14.44 -6.37
N TYR A 38 -20.00 -13.62 -7.30
CA TYR A 38 -20.10 -13.92 -8.72
C TYR A 38 -19.34 -15.18 -9.12
N ASP A 39 -18.18 -15.45 -8.52
CA ASP A 39 -17.48 -16.72 -8.70
C ASP A 39 -18.35 -17.89 -8.24
N LYS A 40 -18.85 -17.85 -7.00
CA LYS A 40 -19.58 -18.93 -6.38
C LYS A 40 -20.95 -19.22 -7.04
N VAL A 41 -21.68 -18.17 -7.42
CA VAL A 41 -23.07 -18.29 -7.89
C VAL A 41 -23.15 -18.40 -9.40
N TYR A 42 -22.32 -17.68 -10.12
CA TYR A 42 -22.40 -17.58 -11.58
C TYR A 42 -21.21 -18.23 -12.30
N GLY A 43 -20.23 -18.76 -11.58
CA GLY A 43 -19.06 -19.41 -12.16
C GLY A 43 -18.08 -18.44 -12.85
N ILE A 44 -18.22 -17.13 -12.62
CA ILE A 44 -17.32 -16.11 -13.14
C ILE A 44 -16.09 -16.08 -12.25
N LYS A 45 -14.98 -16.63 -12.75
CA LYS A 45 -13.75 -16.76 -11.97
C LYS A 45 -13.24 -15.42 -11.46
N ALA A 46 -13.02 -15.34 -10.17
CA ALA A 46 -12.60 -14.12 -9.49
C ALA A 46 -11.59 -14.42 -8.38
N VAL A 47 -10.66 -13.50 -8.16
CA VAL A 47 -9.70 -13.51 -7.06
C VAL A 47 -9.63 -12.11 -6.45
N SER A 48 -9.51 -12.02 -5.13
CA SER A 48 -9.34 -10.75 -4.44
C SER A 48 -7.92 -10.60 -3.90
N LEU A 49 -7.24 -9.51 -4.28
CA LEU A 49 -5.94 -9.13 -3.71
C LEU A 49 -6.11 -7.95 -2.76
N ARG A 50 -5.87 -8.16 -1.48
CA ARG A 50 -5.91 -7.15 -0.43
C ARG A 50 -4.59 -6.39 -0.37
N MET A 51 -4.49 -5.36 -1.21
CA MET A 51 -3.29 -4.54 -1.34
C MET A 51 -3.03 -3.70 -0.09
N THR A 52 -1.74 -3.46 0.18
CA THR A 52 -1.25 -2.52 1.18
C THR A 52 -0.83 -1.19 0.55
N ASN A 53 0.05 -0.43 1.21
CA ASN A 53 0.53 0.84 0.67
C ASN A 53 1.41 0.60 -0.55
N THR A 54 0.89 0.88 -1.72
CA THR A 54 1.62 0.74 -2.99
C THR A 54 2.19 2.07 -3.43
N PHE A 55 3.43 2.07 -3.91
CA PHE A 55 4.09 3.24 -4.48
C PHE A 55 4.81 2.87 -5.78
N GLY A 56 5.14 3.87 -6.58
CA GLY A 56 5.85 3.67 -7.84
C GLY A 56 5.50 4.71 -8.90
N PRO A 57 6.00 4.51 -10.13
CA PRO A 57 5.70 5.35 -11.28
C PRO A 57 4.20 5.41 -11.62
N ARG A 58 3.83 6.43 -12.41
CA ARG A 58 2.50 6.63 -12.98
C ARG A 58 1.36 6.89 -11.99
N HIS A 59 1.67 7.04 -10.71
CA HIS A 59 0.70 7.46 -9.71
C HIS A 59 0.48 8.99 -9.82
N GLN A 60 -0.76 9.45 -9.59
CA GLN A 60 -1.02 10.88 -9.51
C GLN A 60 -0.25 11.52 -8.34
N MET A 61 0.28 12.72 -8.52
CA MET A 61 1.05 13.46 -7.51
C MET A 61 0.53 14.90 -7.31
N LYS A 62 -0.67 15.22 -7.81
CA LYS A 62 -1.23 16.58 -7.75
C LYS A 62 -1.72 16.97 -6.35
N HIS A 63 -2.11 15.99 -5.55
CA HIS A 63 -2.67 16.22 -4.21
C HIS A 63 -2.43 15.02 -3.28
N SER A 64 -2.60 15.26 -1.96
CA SER A 64 -2.35 14.28 -0.90
C SER A 64 -3.52 13.32 -0.60
N ARG A 65 -4.64 13.42 -1.33
CA ARG A 65 -5.87 12.66 -1.01
C ARG A 65 -5.71 11.15 -1.18
N GLN A 66 -4.82 10.72 -2.07
CA GLN A 66 -4.48 9.32 -2.30
C GLN A 66 -2.99 9.17 -2.56
N GLY A 67 -2.41 8.01 -2.15
CA GLY A 67 -1.02 7.68 -2.44
C GLY A 67 -0.03 8.50 -1.63
N VAL A 68 -0.15 8.47 -0.30
CA VAL A 68 0.70 9.22 0.62
C VAL A 68 2.20 9.06 0.35
N LEU A 69 2.66 7.86 -0.02
CA LEU A 69 4.09 7.61 -0.28
C LEU A 69 4.58 8.38 -1.50
N ASN A 70 3.84 8.33 -2.62
CA ASN A 70 4.17 9.12 -3.81
C ASN A 70 4.06 10.63 -3.55
N TRP A 71 3.11 11.05 -2.70
CA TRP A 71 3.00 12.44 -2.27
C TRP A 71 4.24 12.90 -1.48
N PHE A 72 4.77 12.06 -0.61
CA PHE A 72 6.03 12.38 0.10
C PHE A 72 7.22 12.50 -0.88
N ILE A 73 7.34 11.58 -1.84
CA ILE A 73 8.36 11.69 -2.90
C ILE A 73 8.21 13.01 -3.63
N ARG A 74 6.99 13.41 -4.00
CA ARG A 74 6.72 14.69 -4.67
C ARG A 74 7.15 15.89 -3.84
N LEU A 75 6.75 15.94 -2.57
CA LEU A 75 7.10 17.06 -1.70
C LEU A 75 8.62 17.24 -1.58
N LEU A 76 9.34 16.12 -1.41
CA LEU A 76 10.81 16.17 -1.33
C LEU A 76 11.44 16.58 -2.66
N MET A 77 10.97 16.11 -3.81
CA MET A 77 11.43 16.56 -5.12
C MET A 77 11.20 18.07 -5.31
N ASP A 78 10.11 18.61 -4.79
CA ASP A 78 9.80 20.05 -4.79
C ASP A 78 10.55 20.82 -3.69
N LYS A 79 11.48 20.18 -2.94
CA LYS A 79 12.25 20.75 -1.82
C LYS A 79 11.37 21.29 -0.69
N LYS A 80 10.16 20.73 -0.51
CA LYS A 80 9.25 21.08 0.57
C LYS A 80 9.53 20.23 1.81
N THR A 81 9.34 20.81 2.98
CA THR A 81 9.38 20.07 4.27
C THR A 81 8.13 19.21 4.42
N ILE A 82 8.29 17.96 4.83
CA ILE A 82 7.19 17.04 5.11
C ILE A 82 6.81 17.12 6.58
N GLY A 83 5.53 17.37 6.88
CA GLY A 83 4.98 17.18 8.22
C GLY A 83 4.56 15.72 8.42
N LEU A 84 5.26 15.00 9.30
CA LEU A 84 4.91 13.62 9.67
C LEU A 84 4.08 13.59 10.95
N MET A 85 2.82 13.23 10.84
CA MET A 85 1.90 13.11 11.97
C MET A 85 2.42 12.08 12.99
N GLY A 86 2.53 12.47 14.25
CA GLY A 86 3.07 11.62 15.32
C GLY A 86 4.54 11.21 15.11
N GLY A 87 5.29 12.00 14.32
CA GLY A 87 6.69 11.70 13.96
C GLY A 87 6.83 10.55 12.97
N GLY A 88 5.75 10.12 12.32
CA GLY A 88 5.80 9.08 11.30
C GLY A 88 6.18 7.69 11.80
N LYS A 89 5.98 7.41 13.10
CA LYS A 89 6.38 6.14 13.73
C LYS A 89 5.54 4.94 13.33
N GLN A 90 4.32 5.18 12.84
CA GLN A 90 3.39 4.11 12.44
C GLN A 90 3.98 3.25 11.32
N ILE A 91 3.96 1.94 11.55
CA ILE A 91 4.43 0.95 10.57
C ILE A 91 3.39 0.78 9.47
N ARG A 92 3.85 0.76 8.24
CA ARG A 92 3.07 0.42 7.06
C ARG A 92 3.78 -0.69 6.30
N ASP A 93 3.03 -1.65 5.86
CA ASP A 93 3.53 -2.59 4.89
C ASP A 93 3.50 -1.93 3.51
N ILE A 94 4.57 -2.04 2.74
CA ILE A 94 4.78 -1.24 1.51
C ILE A 94 5.14 -2.17 0.37
N ASN A 95 4.48 -2.01 -0.78
CA ASN A 95 4.84 -2.70 -2.02
C ASN A 95 5.22 -1.72 -3.13
N TYR A 96 6.23 -2.07 -3.90
CA TYR A 96 6.49 -1.41 -5.16
C TYR A 96 5.51 -1.90 -6.23
N ILE A 97 5.13 -1.01 -7.14
CA ILE A 97 4.05 -1.28 -8.11
C ILE A 97 4.28 -2.51 -8.98
N ASP A 98 5.53 -2.79 -9.40
CA ASP A 98 5.82 -3.95 -10.25
C ASP A 98 5.56 -5.28 -9.53
N ASP A 99 5.79 -5.35 -8.22
CA ASP A 99 5.44 -6.52 -7.41
C ASP A 99 3.93 -6.71 -7.34
N VAL A 100 3.17 -5.61 -7.19
CA VAL A 100 1.70 -5.69 -7.20
C VAL A 100 1.17 -6.14 -8.56
N VAL A 101 1.76 -5.63 -9.66
CA VAL A 101 1.40 -6.07 -11.01
C VAL A 101 1.70 -7.55 -11.20
N SER A 102 2.87 -8.02 -10.75
CA SER A 102 3.21 -9.45 -10.84
C SER A 102 2.23 -10.34 -10.04
N ALA A 103 1.77 -9.86 -8.86
CA ALA A 103 0.75 -10.57 -8.10
C ALA A 103 -0.58 -10.67 -8.85
N LEU A 104 -1.01 -9.57 -9.50
CA LEU A 104 -2.23 -9.56 -10.32
C LEU A 104 -2.13 -10.52 -11.51
N GLU A 105 -0.99 -10.53 -12.20
CA GLU A 105 -0.75 -11.43 -13.34
C GLU A 105 -0.75 -12.91 -12.91
N ILE A 106 -0.04 -13.25 -11.85
CA ILE A 106 0.04 -14.61 -11.33
C ILE A 106 -1.33 -15.07 -10.82
N ALA A 107 -2.02 -14.26 -10.02
CA ALA A 107 -3.33 -14.61 -9.47
C ALA A 107 -4.39 -14.73 -10.59
N GLY A 108 -4.37 -13.84 -11.58
CA GLY A 108 -5.31 -13.88 -12.70
C GLY A 108 -5.08 -15.07 -13.68
N ALA A 109 -3.89 -15.64 -13.69
CA ALA A 109 -3.55 -16.79 -14.53
C ALA A 109 -3.68 -18.15 -13.81
N SER A 110 -3.79 -18.16 -12.48
CA SER A 110 -3.78 -19.39 -11.68
C SER A 110 -5.20 -19.85 -11.35
N LYS A 111 -5.48 -21.13 -11.64
CA LYS A 111 -6.74 -21.77 -11.24
C LYS A 111 -6.84 -21.96 -9.72
N GLU A 112 -5.71 -22.08 -9.04
CA GLU A 112 -5.66 -22.19 -7.57
C GLU A 112 -6.10 -20.89 -6.88
N ALA A 113 -6.18 -19.79 -7.62
CA ALA A 113 -6.64 -18.50 -7.11
C ALA A 113 -8.16 -18.28 -7.28
N ASP A 114 -8.86 -19.15 -7.99
CA ASP A 114 -10.30 -19.01 -8.21
C ASP A 114 -11.08 -19.03 -6.89
N GLY A 115 -11.86 -17.96 -6.63
CA GLY A 115 -12.65 -17.78 -5.41
C GLY A 115 -11.84 -17.43 -4.16
N GLU A 116 -10.55 -17.20 -4.29
CA GLU A 116 -9.64 -16.97 -3.17
C GLU A 116 -9.40 -15.48 -2.86
N VAL A 117 -8.91 -15.24 -1.65
CA VAL A 117 -8.48 -13.93 -1.16
C VAL A 117 -7.03 -14.02 -0.71
N TYR A 118 -6.22 -13.05 -1.09
CA TYR A 118 -4.81 -12.98 -0.68
C TYR A 118 -4.42 -11.60 -0.20
N ASN A 119 -3.63 -11.55 0.88
CA ASN A 119 -2.92 -10.35 1.29
C ASN A 119 -1.67 -10.13 0.43
N LEU A 120 -1.40 -8.86 0.11
CA LEU A 120 -0.11 -8.42 -0.40
C LEU A 120 0.60 -7.59 0.66
N GLY A 121 1.92 -7.71 0.72
CA GLY A 121 2.77 -7.02 1.70
C GLY A 121 4.20 -7.52 1.59
N GLY A 122 4.95 -7.45 2.70
CA GLY A 122 6.28 -8.03 2.84
C GLY A 122 7.42 -7.03 3.05
N ASN A 123 7.13 -5.72 3.04
CA ASN A 123 8.12 -4.68 3.35
C ASN A 123 7.60 -3.73 4.44
N PRO A 124 7.47 -4.19 5.71
CA PRO A 124 7.03 -3.34 6.80
C PRO A 124 8.09 -2.26 7.10
N LEU A 125 7.65 -1.01 7.13
CA LEU A 125 8.53 0.16 7.33
C LEU A 125 7.75 1.29 7.98
N SER A 126 8.41 2.09 8.84
CA SER A 126 7.78 3.32 9.35
C SER A 126 7.69 4.38 8.25
N LEU A 127 6.72 5.29 8.35
CA LEU A 127 6.64 6.41 7.41
C LEU A 127 7.86 7.33 7.52
N ALA A 128 8.45 7.46 8.70
CA ALA A 128 9.69 8.22 8.91
C ALA A 128 10.85 7.58 8.15
N ASP A 129 11.06 6.26 8.31
CA ASP A 129 12.12 5.55 7.59
C ASP A 129 11.93 5.63 6.07
N PHE A 130 10.68 5.55 5.59
CA PHE A 130 10.41 5.73 4.16
C PHE A 130 10.85 7.12 3.68
N VAL A 131 10.50 8.18 4.42
CA VAL A 131 10.89 9.57 4.07
C VAL A 131 12.40 9.75 4.15
N GLU A 132 13.07 9.14 5.14
CA GLU A 132 14.53 9.17 5.23
C GLU A 132 15.21 8.47 4.05
N LYS A 133 14.68 7.31 3.62
CA LYS A 133 15.19 6.63 2.42
C LYS A 133 15.03 7.48 1.16
N VAL A 134 13.89 8.15 0.98
CA VAL A 134 13.68 9.08 -0.15
C VAL A 134 14.63 10.27 -0.05
N THR A 135 14.81 10.85 1.13
CA THR A 135 15.75 11.96 1.37
C THR A 135 17.18 11.56 1.02
N LYS A 136 17.60 10.37 1.42
CA LYS A 136 18.92 9.81 1.09
C LYS A 136 19.08 9.62 -0.42
N ALA A 137 18.07 9.08 -1.10
CA ALA A 137 18.10 8.85 -2.55
C ALA A 137 18.18 10.17 -3.35
N LEU A 138 17.50 11.22 -2.88
CA LEU A 138 17.56 12.55 -3.51
C LEU A 138 18.83 13.34 -3.17
N GLY A 139 19.51 13.01 -2.07
CA GLY A 139 20.64 13.77 -1.53
C GLY A 139 20.23 15.06 -0.79
N PHE A 140 18.93 15.31 -0.65
CA PHE A 140 18.35 16.45 0.08
C PHE A 140 16.94 16.14 0.52
N GLY A 141 16.43 16.90 1.48
CA GLY A 141 15.07 16.84 1.97
C GLY A 141 15.00 17.16 3.46
N LYS A 142 13.81 17.52 3.93
CA LYS A 142 13.56 17.79 5.36
C LYS A 142 12.18 17.29 5.73
N TRP A 143 12.05 16.80 6.95
CA TRP A 143 10.77 16.49 7.56
C TRP A 143 10.76 16.94 9.02
N GLU A 144 9.57 17.11 9.56
CA GLU A 144 9.35 17.48 10.94
C GLU A 144 8.17 16.70 11.53
N SER A 145 8.17 16.52 12.84
CA SER A 145 7.07 15.88 13.52
C SER A 145 5.92 16.88 13.70
N THR A 146 4.72 16.48 13.31
CA THR A 146 3.50 17.24 13.50
C THR A 146 2.51 16.49 14.39
N GLN A 147 1.58 17.22 15.03
CA GLN A 147 0.51 16.58 15.80
C GLN A 147 -0.53 15.98 14.85
N PHE A 148 -1.17 14.89 15.26
CA PHE A 148 -2.34 14.37 14.59
C PHE A 148 -3.51 15.33 14.74
N PRO A 149 -4.15 15.80 13.66
CA PRO A 149 -5.46 16.44 13.74
C PRO A 149 -6.49 15.48 14.35
N ASP A 150 -7.44 16.00 15.12
CA ASP A 150 -8.39 15.14 15.85
C ASP A 150 -9.28 14.32 14.92
N ASP A 151 -9.67 14.86 13.77
CA ASP A 151 -10.40 14.14 12.72
C ASP A 151 -9.61 12.97 12.13
N ARG A 152 -8.28 13.04 12.13
CA ARG A 152 -7.41 11.97 11.64
C ARG A 152 -7.14 10.88 12.68
N LYS A 153 -7.12 11.23 13.97
CA LYS A 153 -6.96 10.23 15.05
C LYS A 153 -8.09 9.20 15.05
N ALA A 154 -9.32 9.61 14.75
CA ALA A 154 -10.48 8.72 14.74
C ALA A 154 -10.40 7.60 13.67
N ILE A 155 -9.77 7.88 12.53
CA ILE A 155 -9.65 6.94 11.40
C ILE A 155 -8.26 6.31 11.29
N GLU A 156 -7.31 6.67 12.18
CA GLU A 156 -5.96 6.10 12.16
C GLU A 156 -6.01 4.63 12.59
N VAL A 157 -5.51 3.76 11.73
CA VAL A 157 -5.56 2.30 11.92
C VAL A 157 -4.36 1.74 12.71
N GLY A 158 -3.40 2.59 13.09
CA GLY A 158 -2.19 2.13 13.78
C GLY A 158 -1.23 1.37 12.87
N ASP A 159 -0.43 0.48 13.44
CA ASP A 159 0.51 -0.34 12.70
C ASP A 159 -0.21 -1.40 11.86
N TYR A 160 0.36 -1.69 10.68
CA TYR A 160 -0.14 -2.72 9.80
C TYR A 160 1.02 -3.49 9.15
N ILE A 161 1.00 -4.80 9.32
CA ILE A 161 1.93 -5.75 8.70
C ILE A 161 1.08 -6.89 8.17
N ALA A 162 1.19 -7.19 6.88
CA ALA A 162 0.44 -8.27 6.24
C ALA A 162 1.14 -9.62 6.45
N ASP A 163 0.38 -10.65 6.75
CA ASP A 163 0.82 -12.02 6.54
C ASP A 163 0.58 -12.41 5.08
N ILE A 164 1.66 -12.70 4.36
CA ILE A 164 1.62 -13.12 2.95
C ILE A 164 1.88 -14.63 2.79
N SER A 165 1.83 -15.39 3.87
CA SER A 165 2.14 -16.83 3.86
C SER A 165 1.23 -17.60 2.92
N LYS A 166 -0.05 -17.20 2.81
CA LYS A 166 -1.03 -17.85 1.93
C LYS A 166 -0.65 -17.70 0.46
N ILE A 167 -0.47 -16.47 -0.01
CA ILE A 167 -0.12 -16.22 -1.42
C ILE A 167 1.24 -16.82 -1.77
N LYS A 168 2.21 -16.75 -0.86
CA LYS A 168 3.53 -17.36 -1.05
C LYS A 168 3.43 -18.87 -1.20
N LYS A 169 2.61 -19.53 -0.37
CA LYS A 169 2.43 -20.99 -0.41
C LYS A 169 1.67 -21.45 -1.65
N GLN A 170 0.58 -20.77 -2.01
CA GLN A 170 -0.32 -21.22 -3.09
C GLN A 170 0.12 -20.74 -4.48
N LEU A 171 0.63 -19.53 -4.59
CA LEU A 171 0.95 -18.90 -5.87
C LEU A 171 2.46 -18.66 -6.06
N SER A 172 3.30 -19.05 -5.09
CA SER A 172 4.75 -18.83 -5.11
C SER A 172 5.13 -17.36 -5.32
N TRP A 173 4.26 -16.42 -4.91
CA TRP A 173 4.50 -14.99 -5.02
C TRP A 173 5.07 -14.43 -3.73
N GLU A 174 6.07 -13.58 -3.87
CA GLU A 174 6.59 -12.68 -2.84
C GLU A 174 7.17 -11.43 -3.50
N PRO A 175 7.22 -10.27 -2.80
CA PRO A 175 7.82 -9.07 -3.37
C PRO A 175 9.31 -9.27 -3.62
N LYS A 176 9.78 -8.80 -4.77
CA LYS A 176 11.17 -8.93 -5.23
C LYS A 176 11.94 -7.62 -5.23
N ILE A 177 11.20 -6.50 -5.31
CA ILE A 177 11.80 -5.17 -5.41
C ILE A 177 11.94 -4.59 -4.00
N SER A 178 13.16 -4.31 -3.59
CA SER A 178 13.39 -3.63 -2.32
C SER A 178 12.82 -2.21 -2.32
N VAL A 179 12.48 -1.70 -1.13
CA VAL A 179 11.97 -0.31 -1.00
C VAL A 179 12.96 0.71 -1.56
N ASP A 180 14.26 0.53 -1.33
CA ASP A 180 15.31 1.43 -1.84
C ASP A 180 15.37 1.41 -3.37
N GLU A 181 15.31 0.24 -3.98
CA GLU A 181 15.27 0.09 -5.44
C GLU A 181 14.01 0.74 -6.03
N GLY A 182 12.84 0.48 -5.43
CA GLY A 182 11.57 1.06 -5.86
C GLY A 182 11.56 2.59 -5.75
N ILE A 183 12.16 3.16 -4.70
CA ILE A 183 12.33 4.61 -4.53
C ILE A 183 13.18 5.18 -5.66
N ASN A 184 14.34 4.59 -5.95
CA ASN A 184 15.22 5.06 -7.01
C ASN A 184 14.54 5.03 -8.39
N LYS A 185 13.89 3.92 -8.74
CA LYS A 185 13.10 3.79 -9.98
C LYS A 185 11.99 4.85 -10.06
N THR A 186 11.31 5.12 -8.94
CA THR A 186 10.22 6.10 -8.88
C THR A 186 10.73 7.51 -9.10
N ILE A 187 11.80 7.91 -8.41
CA ILE A 187 12.45 9.22 -8.55
C ILE A 187 12.93 9.42 -10.00
N GLU A 188 13.65 8.44 -10.54
CA GLU A 188 14.15 8.50 -11.92
C GLU A 188 13.03 8.71 -12.94
N TYR A 189 11.92 7.99 -12.77
CA TYR A 189 10.75 8.14 -13.63
C TYR A 189 10.16 9.55 -13.57
N TYR A 190 9.96 10.10 -12.36
CA TYR A 190 9.36 11.42 -12.20
C TYR A 190 10.30 12.57 -12.60
N ILE A 191 11.60 12.43 -12.45
CA ILE A 191 12.57 13.41 -13.02
C ILE A 191 12.32 13.57 -14.52
N LYS A 192 12.10 12.48 -15.24
CA LYS A 192 11.90 12.47 -16.70
C LYS A 192 10.48 12.91 -17.12
N ASN A 193 9.46 12.63 -16.27
CA ASN A 193 8.06 12.71 -16.66
C ASN A 193 7.24 13.70 -15.81
N GLN A 194 7.87 14.48 -14.96
CA GLN A 194 7.22 15.35 -13.96
C GLN A 194 6.11 16.23 -14.57
N LYS A 195 6.36 16.83 -15.74
CA LYS A 195 5.41 17.72 -16.45
C LYS A 195 4.04 17.11 -16.74
N HIS A 196 3.93 15.78 -16.74
CA HIS A 196 2.68 15.06 -16.99
C HIS A 196 1.86 14.79 -15.73
N TYR A 197 2.45 15.01 -14.54
CA TYR A 197 1.88 14.65 -13.24
C TYR A 197 1.69 15.84 -12.29
N LEU A 198 2.02 17.05 -12.75
CA LEU A 198 1.93 18.31 -12.00
C LEU A 198 0.73 19.15 -12.44
#